data_8ad0f645f9e579a33a30c1c23c1d49a3
#
_entry.id   8ad0f645f9e579a33a30c1c23c1d49a3
#
_cell.length_a   1.000
_cell.length_b   1.000
_cell.length_c   1.000
_cell.angle_alpha   90.00
_cell.angle_beta   90.00
_cell.angle_gamma   90.00
#
_symmetry.space_group_name_H-M   'P 1'
#
loop_
_entity.id
_entity.type
_entity.pdbx_description
1 polymer ?
#
loop_
_entity_poly.entity_id
_entity_poly.type
_entity_poly.pdbx_seq_one_letter_code
_entity_poly.pdbx_strand_id
1 'polypeptide(L)'
;MFKKILLSAALMAATAAFAADLPSVKILATGGTIAGTAASSTQTTGYKAGDLGIQTLIEAVPAMKDYANVSGEQVVKISSNNMDTKTLLKLAKRVNELLADPKVDAVVITHGTDTLEETAYFLNLVTKSDKPVILVGAMRPATAISADGPMNLLEAVRVASSPEAKGKGVMIVMNDEINGARDVTKTNTTNPATFKSPELGAMGYVSGNKVRFYKQSTKRHTTNSEFDVSKLETLPRVDIIYSHVDDDRIMADAAVAAGAKGIIHAGTGNGSIANPTMEGLK
;
A
#
# COMPACT_ATOMS: atom_id res chain seq x y z
N MET A 1 -5.98 -45.65 -39.37
CA MET A 1 -5.86 -45.72 -37.90
C MET A 1 -4.71 -44.89 -37.36
N PHE A 2 -3.50 -44.92 -37.90
CA PHE A 2 -2.32 -44.19 -37.45
C PHE A 2 -2.47 -42.65 -37.45
N LYS A 3 -3.16 -42.02 -38.41
CA LYS A 3 -3.36 -40.55 -38.44
C LYS A 3 -4.25 -40.02 -37.30
N LYS A 4 -5.20 -40.81 -36.78
CA LYS A 4 -6.08 -40.42 -35.66
C LYS A 4 -5.35 -40.52 -34.32
N ILE A 5 -4.38 -41.45 -34.17
CA ILE A 5 -3.57 -41.61 -32.95
C ILE A 5 -2.54 -40.47 -32.82
N LEU A 6 -1.96 -40.04 -33.92
CA LEU A 6 -1.04 -38.89 -33.95
C LEU A 6 -1.73 -37.57 -33.60
N LEU A 7 -2.97 -37.37 -34.03
CA LEU A 7 -3.74 -36.15 -33.69
C LEU A 7 -4.15 -36.12 -32.23
N SER A 8 -4.50 -37.28 -31.63
CA SER A 8 -4.83 -37.37 -30.20
C SER A 8 -3.60 -37.17 -29.29
N ALA A 9 -2.44 -37.66 -29.71
CA ALA A 9 -1.18 -37.45 -28.97
C ALA A 9 -0.71 -35.96 -29.03
N ALA A 10 -0.90 -35.30 -30.17
CA ALA A 10 -0.61 -33.87 -30.32
C ALA A 10 -1.56 -32.98 -29.48
N LEU A 11 -2.83 -33.38 -29.35
CA LEU A 11 -3.80 -32.65 -28.54
C LEU A 11 -3.53 -32.82 -27.03
N MET A 12 -3.08 -33.99 -26.56
CA MET A 12 -2.68 -34.22 -25.18
C MET A 12 -1.33 -33.54 -24.85
N ALA A 13 -0.40 -33.41 -25.78
CA ALA A 13 0.84 -32.67 -25.58
C ALA A 13 0.61 -31.15 -25.53
N ALA A 14 -0.41 -30.62 -26.24
CA ALA A 14 -0.77 -29.20 -26.19
C ALA A 14 -1.47 -28.80 -24.88
N THR A 15 -2.16 -29.71 -24.19
CA THR A 15 -2.80 -29.43 -22.89
C THR A 15 -1.84 -29.54 -21.71
N ALA A 16 -0.68 -30.15 -21.85
CA ALA A 16 0.36 -30.21 -20.80
C ALA A 16 1.25 -28.96 -20.76
N ALA A 17 1.11 -28.02 -21.68
CA ALA A 17 2.03 -26.90 -21.85
C ALA A 17 1.61 -25.59 -21.16
N PHE A 18 0.52 -25.52 -20.39
CA PHE A 18 0.01 -24.31 -19.78
C PHE A 18 -0.49 -24.45 -18.32
N ALA A 19 0.24 -25.17 -17.49
CA ALA A 19 0.22 -24.83 -16.07
C ALA A 19 1.36 -23.80 -15.87
N ALA A 20 1.11 -22.55 -16.25
CA ALA A 20 2.00 -21.48 -15.81
C ALA A 20 2.00 -21.51 -14.28
N ASP A 21 3.17 -21.60 -13.65
CA ASP A 21 3.28 -21.52 -12.21
C ASP A 21 2.62 -20.23 -11.74
N LEU A 22 1.78 -20.31 -10.71
CA LEU A 22 1.16 -19.14 -10.12
C LEU A 22 2.24 -18.17 -9.63
N PRO A 23 2.06 -16.84 -9.80
CA PRO A 23 3.04 -15.87 -9.35
C PRO A 23 3.29 -15.97 -7.85
N SER A 24 4.52 -15.72 -7.45
CA SER A 24 4.94 -15.70 -6.05
C SER A 24 4.70 -14.32 -5.45
N VAL A 25 3.77 -14.24 -4.50
CA VAL A 25 3.40 -13.01 -3.80
C VAL A 25 3.85 -13.06 -2.35
N LYS A 26 4.69 -12.08 -1.95
CA LYS A 26 5.08 -11.88 -0.56
C LYS A 26 4.16 -10.90 0.13
N ILE A 27 3.57 -11.31 1.27
CA ILE A 27 2.78 -10.41 2.12
C ILE A 27 3.65 -9.93 3.28
N LEU A 28 3.90 -8.63 3.36
CA LEU A 28 4.57 -7.97 4.48
C LEU A 28 3.52 -7.39 5.42
N ALA A 29 3.50 -7.82 6.67
CA ALA A 29 2.54 -7.33 7.65
C ALA A 29 3.15 -6.27 8.56
N THR A 30 2.49 -5.12 8.68
CA THR A 30 2.89 -4.03 9.58
C THR A 30 1.94 -3.81 10.76
N GLY A 31 0.78 -4.47 10.76
CA GLY A 31 -0.25 -4.34 11.79
C GLY A 31 -1.52 -3.65 11.27
N GLY A 32 -2.04 -2.69 12.02
CA GLY A 32 -3.23 -1.93 11.67
C GLY A 32 -4.55 -2.64 11.95
N THR A 33 -5.65 -2.04 11.50
CA THR A 33 -7.03 -2.51 11.70
C THR A 33 -7.31 -3.85 11.03
N ILE A 34 -6.72 -4.12 9.88
CA ILE A 34 -6.89 -5.40 9.16
C ILE A 34 -6.44 -6.61 10.00
N ALA A 35 -5.52 -6.38 10.93
CA ALA A 35 -5.05 -7.35 11.92
C ALA A 35 -5.58 -7.02 13.33
N GLY A 36 -6.62 -6.20 13.45
CA GLY A 36 -7.18 -5.75 14.72
C GLY A 36 -8.22 -6.70 15.28
N THR A 37 -8.30 -6.75 16.61
CA THR A 37 -9.31 -7.50 17.36
C THR A 37 -10.09 -6.61 18.29
N ALA A 38 -11.40 -6.80 18.33
CA ALA A 38 -12.33 -6.11 19.21
C ALA A 38 -12.97 -7.09 20.21
N ALA A 39 -13.48 -6.58 21.33
CA ALA A 39 -14.13 -7.39 22.36
C ALA A 39 -15.47 -7.98 21.90
N SER A 40 -16.13 -7.37 20.92
CA SER A 40 -17.37 -7.90 20.32
C SER A 40 -17.39 -7.69 18.82
N SER A 41 -18.19 -8.47 18.10
CA SER A 41 -18.33 -8.38 16.64
C SER A 41 -19.03 -7.09 16.17
N THR A 42 -19.70 -6.37 17.05
CA THR A 42 -20.35 -5.09 16.76
C THR A 42 -19.47 -3.88 17.09
N GLN A 43 -18.32 -4.09 17.74
CA GLN A 43 -17.39 -3.02 18.08
C GLN A 43 -16.47 -2.71 16.88
N THR A 44 -16.63 -1.51 16.31
CA THR A 44 -15.85 -1.04 15.15
C THR A 44 -14.88 0.09 15.50
N THR A 45 -14.85 0.54 16.75
CA THR A 45 -13.92 1.56 17.27
C THR A 45 -13.34 1.14 18.61
N GLY A 46 -12.20 1.71 19.01
CA GLY A 46 -11.55 1.39 20.29
C GLY A 46 -11.06 -0.06 20.40
N TYR A 47 -10.74 -0.70 19.30
CA TYR A 47 -10.20 -2.07 19.21
C TYR A 47 -8.66 -2.07 19.29
N LYS A 48 -8.08 -3.25 19.50
CA LYS A 48 -6.62 -3.46 19.51
C LYS A 48 -6.10 -3.67 18.08
N ALA A 49 -5.47 -2.67 17.51
CA ALA A 49 -4.87 -2.75 16.17
C ALA A 49 -3.62 -3.65 16.16
N GLY A 50 -3.39 -4.40 15.07
CA GLY A 50 -2.17 -5.19 14.88
C GLY A 50 -2.03 -6.42 15.79
N ASP A 51 -3.11 -6.91 16.35
CA ASP A 51 -3.11 -8.04 17.30
C ASP A 51 -2.81 -9.38 16.59
N LEU A 52 -3.42 -9.61 15.43
CA LEU A 52 -3.26 -10.83 14.66
C LEU A 52 -1.93 -10.86 13.91
N GLY A 53 -1.31 -12.05 13.81
CA GLY A 53 -0.12 -12.28 13.01
C GLY A 53 -0.44 -12.50 11.53
N ILE A 54 0.57 -12.37 10.67
CA ILE A 54 0.42 -12.55 9.22
C ILE A 54 -0.11 -13.94 8.85
N GLN A 55 0.31 -14.99 9.55
CA GLN A 55 -0.14 -16.34 9.24
C GLN A 55 -1.65 -16.48 9.42
N THR A 56 -2.21 -15.92 10.50
CA THR A 56 -3.65 -15.90 10.75
C THR A 56 -4.41 -15.16 9.63
N LEU A 57 -3.87 -14.05 9.11
CA LEU A 57 -4.49 -13.32 8.01
C LEU A 57 -4.50 -14.14 6.71
N ILE A 58 -3.40 -14.86 6.43
CA ILE A 58 -3.31 -15.73 5.25
C ILE A 58 -4.28 -16.91 5.36
N GLU A 59 -4.35 -17.54 6.52
CA GLU A 59 -5.27 -18.67 6.76
C GLU A 59 -6.74 -18.27 6.71
N ALA A 60 -7.06 -17.02 7.06
CA ALA A 60 -8.42 -16.49 6.97
C ALA A 60 -8.91 -16.29 5.53
N VAL A 61 -8.01 -16.29 4.53
CA VAL A 61 -8.35 -16.02 3.12
C VAL A 61 -7.74 -17.09 2.20
N PRO A 62 -8.16 -18.38 2.31
CA PRO A 62 -7.57 -19.48 1.55
C PRO A 62 -7.72 -19.32 0.02
N ALA A 63 -8.72 -18.58 -0.44
CA ALA A 63 -8.95 -18.31 -1.86
C ALA A 63 -7.81 -17.54 -2.55
N MET A 64 -6.87 -16.94 -1.81
CA MET A 64 -5.67 -16.33 -2.40
C MET A 64 -4.81 -17.35 -3.15
N LYS A 65 -4.84 -18.62 -2.76
CA LYS A 65 -4.10 -19.72 -3.40
C LYS A 65 -4.54 -20.01 -4.83
N ASP A 66 -5.71 -19.53 -5.23
CA ASP A 66 -6.21 -19.66 -6.61
C ASP A 66 -5.51 -18.65 -7.56
N TYR A 67 -4.84 -17.65 -7.00
CA TYR A 67 -4.22 -16.54 -7.74
C TYR A 67 -2.71 -16.47 -7.60
N ALA A 68 -2.16 -16.93 -6.49
CA ALA A 68 -0.73 -16.80 -6.19
C ALA A 68 -0.20 -17.87 -5.22
N ASN A 69 1.09 -18.14 -5.31
CA ASN A 69 1.87 -18.78 -4.26
C ASN A 69 2.17 -17.74 -3.17
N VAL A 70 1.33 -17.69 -2.13
CA VAL A 70 1.38 -16.68 -1.09
C VAL A 70 2.26 -17.12 0.07
N SER A 71 3.12 -16.22 0.55
CA SER A 71 3.86 -16.38 1.80
C SER A 71 3.95 -15.06 2.56
N GLY A 72 4.04 -15.11 3.89
CA GLY A 72 3.96 -13.93 4.74
C GLY A 72 5.20 -13.71 5.60
N GLU A 73 5.48 -12.45 5.89
CA GLU A 73 6.53 -11.99 6.81
C GLU A 73 5.99 -10.87 7.70
N GLN A 74 6.21 -10.97 9.00
CA GLN A 74 5.85 -9.93 9.96
C GLN A 74 6.99 -8.93 10.08
N VAL A 75 6.80 -7.71 9.57
CA VAL A 75 7.81 -6.64 9.64
C VAL A 75 7.75 -5.92 10.99
N VAL A 76 6.54 -5.49 11.38
CA VAL A 76 6.21 -4.88 12.67
C VAL A 76 4.75 -5.19 13.03
N LYS A 77 4.35 -4.92 14.29
CA LYS A 77 2.96 -5.00 14.77
C LYS A 77 2.60 -3.68 15.46
N ILE A 78 2.17 -2.70 14.69
CA ILE A 78 1.84 -1.36 15.20
C ILE A 78 0.49 -0.86 14.66
N SER A 79 -0.10 0.10 15.36
CA SER A 79 -1.09 0.98 14.74
C SER A 79 -0.35 2.00 13.88
N SER A 80 -0.91 2.35 12.71
CA SER A 80 -0.18 3.16 11.72
C SER A 80 0.08 4.61 12.15
N ASN A 81 -0.68 5.15 13.11
CA ASN A 81 -0.35 6.43 13.75
C ASN A 81 1.00 6.42 14.51
N ASN A 82 1.55 5.23 14.78
CA ASN A 82 2.89 5.04 15.37
C ASN A 82 3.96 4.67 14.32
N MET A 83 3.65 4.81 13.02
CA MET A 83 4.64 4.63 11.98
C MET A 83 5.72 5.71 12.10
N ASP A 84 6.98 5.31 12.05
CA ASP A 84 8.13 6.21 12.11
C ASP A 84 9.05 6.04 10.90
N THR A 85 9.97 6.98 10.72
CA THR A 85 10.92 6.98 9.59
C THR A 85 11.86 5.78 9.60
N LYS A 86 12.19 5.24 10.77
CA LYS A 86 13.01 4.03 10.91
C LYS A 86 12.26 2.80 10.38
N THR A 87 10.99 2.68 10.73
CA THR A 87 10.12 1.60 10.24
C THR A 87 9.87 1.72 8.74
N LEU A 88 9.66 2.95 8.22
CA LEU A 88 9.53 3.21 6.78
C LEU A 88 10.79 2.79 6.01
N LEU A 89 11.99 3.15 6.49
CA LEU A 89 13.26 2.74 5.87
C LEU A 89 13.44 1.22 5.91
N LYS A 90 13.14 0.57 7.05
CA LYS A 90 13.19 -0.89 7.18
C LYS A 90 12.26 -1.55 6.16
N LEU A 91 11.03 -1.05 6.03
CA LEU A 91 10.04 -1.58 5.09
C LEU A 91 10.50 -1.39 3.65
N ALA A 92 10.97 -0.19 3.27
CA ALA A 92 11.45 0.09 1.91
C ALA A 92 12.65 -0.77 1.50
N LYS A 93 13.64 -0.93 2.39
CA LYS A 93 14.79 -1.81 2.16
C LYS A 93 14.32 -3.25 1.95
N ARG A 94 13.38 -3.74 2.79
CA ARG A 94 12.86 -5.10 2.66
C ARG A 94 12.05 -5.30 1.36
N VAL A 95 11.24 -4.34 0.97
CA VAL A 95 10.51 -4.37 -0.32
C VAL A 95 11.49 -4.45 -1.49
N ASN A 96 12.51 -3.60 -1.52
CA ASN A 96 13.50 -3.62 -2.60
C ASN A 96 14.31 -4.92 -2.64
N GLU A 97 14.68 -5.47 -1.49
CA GLU A 97 15.37 -6.76 -1.38
C GLU A 97 14.52 -7.90 -1.97
N LEU A 98 13.24 -7.97 -1.59
CA LEU A 98 12.33 -8.99 -2.09
C LEU A 98 12.10 -8.87 -3.60
N LEU A 99 11.91 -7.66 -4.10
CA LEU A 99 11.65 -7.43 -5.52
C LEU A 99 12.90 -7.66 -6.40
N ALA A 100 14.10 -7.58 -5.82
CA ALA A 100 15.34 -7.96 -6.50
C ALA A 100 15.48 -9.48 -6.67
N ASP A 101 14.80 -10.29 -5.85
CA ASP A 101 14.77 -11.74 -6.01
C ASP A 101 13.91 -12.11 -7.24
N PRO A 102 14.46 -12.83 -8.24
CA PRO A 102 13.70 -13.28 -9.40
C PRO A 102 12.55 -14.25 -9.05
N LYS A 103 12.59 -14.87 -7.88
CA LYS A 103 11.55 -15.79 -7.39
C LYS A 103 10.35 -15.08 -6.76
N VAL A 104 10.40 -13.77 -6.57
CA VAL A 104 9.30 -12.96 -6.05
C VAL A 104 8.73 -12.12 -7.18
N ASP A 105 7.45 -12.27 -7.49
CA ASP A 105 6.78 -11.56 -8.57
C ASP A 105 6.10 -10.28 -8.10
N ALA A 106 5.65 -10.23 -6.85
CA ALA A 106 4.99 -9.05 -6.29
C ALA A 106 5.07 -9.01 -4.75
N VAL A 107 4.84 -7.82 -4.20
CA VAL A 107 4.73 -7.58 -2.75
C VAL A 107 3.36 -6.99 -2.43
N VAL A 108 2.68 -7.55 -1.43
CA VAL A 108 1.49 -6.98 -0.79
C VAL A 108 1.87 -6.55 0.62
N ILE A 109 1.39 -5.39 1.08
CA ILE A 109 1.70 -4.87 2.41
C ILE A 109 0.39 -4.63 3.15
N THR A 110 0.14 -5.38 4.25
CA THR A 110 -0.98 -5.06 5.13
C THR A 110 -0.59 -3.94 6.09
N HIS A 111 -1.42 -2.93 6.19
CA HIS A 111 -1.08 -1.68 6.89
C HIS A 111 -2.30 -1.06 7.58
N GLY A 112 -2.08 -0.28 8.62
CA GLY A 112 -3.13 0.54 9.23
C GLY A 112 -3.49 1.73 8.34
N THR A 113 -4.76 2.13 8.37
CA THR A 113 -5.31 3.08 7.39
C THR A 113 -4.95 4.55 7.64
N ASP A 114 -4.49 4.92 8.85
CA ASP A 114 -4.27 6.33 9.20
C ASP A 114 -3.09 6.97 8.46
N THR A 115 -2.02 6.21 8.21
CA THR A 115 -0.83 6.67 7.46
C THR A 115 -0.54 5.80 6.23
N LEU A 116 -1.53 5.04 5.76
CA LEU A 116 -1.38 4.12 4.62
C LEU A 116 -0.98 4.88 3.34
N GLU A 117 -1.59 6.03 3.09
CA GLU A 117 -1.29 6.88 1.93
C GLU A 117 0.14 7.43 1.96
N GLU A 118 0.65 7.80 3.15
CA GLU A 118 2.02 8.28 3.31
C GLU A 118 3.04 7.17 3.04
N THR A 119 2.82 5.98 3.62
CA THR A 119 3.66 4.81 3.37
C THR A 119 3.64 4.41 1.89
N ALA A 120 2.45 4.45 1.25
CA ALA A 120 2.30 4.12 -0.16
C ALA A 120 3.09 5.10 -1.05
N TYR A 121 2.97 6.41 -0.79
CA TYR A 121 3.69 7.40 -1.60
C TYR A 121 5.20 7.36 -1.35
N PHE A 122 5.64 7.17 -0.11
CA PHE A 122 7.05 6.96 0.20
C PHE A 122 7.62 5.78 -0.60
N LEU A 123 6.97 4.62 -0.56
CA LEU A 123 7.40 3.44 -1.33
C LEU A 123 7.35 3.69 -2.84
N ASN A 124 6.36 4.45 -3.33
CA ASN A 124 6.26 4.82 -4.74
C ASN A 124 7.47 5.62 -5.24
N LEU A 125 8.11 6.38 -4.36
CA LEU A 125 9.31 7.16 -4.67
C LEU A 125 10.61 6.34 -4.55
N VAL A 126 10.68 5.34 -3.64
CA VAL A 126 11.96 4.69 -3.29
C VAL A 126 12.07 3.23 -3.74
N THR A 127 11.00 2.63 -4.25
CA THR A 127 11.05 1.27 -4.83
C THR A 127 11.81 1.27 -6.15
N LYS A 128 12.73 0.29 -6.33
CA LYS A 128 13.59 0.17 -7.52
C LYS A 128 13.23 -1.04 -8.38
N SER A 129 11.93 -1.28 -8.56
CA SER A 129 11.41 -2.39 -9.37
C SER A 129 10.13 -1.96 -10.09
N ASP A 130 9.83 -2.58 -11.21
CA ASP A 130 8.57 -2.48 -11.94
C ASP A 130 7.54 -3.56 -11.52
N LYS A 131 7.94 -4.49 -10.63
CA LYS A 131 7.05 -5.50 -10.06
C LYS A 131 5.99 -4.84 -9.17
N PRO A 132 4.75 -5.38 -9.12
CA PRO A 132 3.67 -4.80 -8.34
C PRO A 132 3.98 -4.69 -6.84
N VAL A 133 3.68 -3.54 -6.26
CA VAL A 133 3.66 -3.30 -4.81
C VAL A 133 2.28 -2.76 -4.44
N ILE A 134 1.56 -3.51 -3.63
CA ILE A 134 0.18 -3.20 -3.26
C ILE A 134 0.09 -3.00 -1.75
N LEU A 135 -0.43 -1.87 -1.31
CA LEU A 135 -0.82 -1.68 0.08
C LEU A 135 -2.31 -1.95 0.25
N VAL A 136 -2.65 -2.53 1.39
CA VAL A 136 -4.02 -2.89 1.74
C VAL A 136 -4.25 -2.72 3.23
N GLY A 137 -5.44 -2.27 3.59
CA GLY A 137 -5.88 -2.11 4.96
C GLY A 137 -7.33 -2.58 5.15
N ALA A 138 -7.89 -2.24 6.30
CA ALA A 138 -9.31 -2.41 6.59
C ALA A 138 -9.81 -1.28 7.47
N MET A 139 -11.08 -0.91 7.32
CA MET A 139 -11.74 0.09 8.16
C MET A 139 -12.45 -0.54 9.36
N ARG A 140 -12.64 -1.85 9.35
CA ARG A 140 -13.25 -2.64 10.43
C ARG A 140 -12.27 -3.69 10.93
N PRO A 141 -12.20 -3.95 12.26
CA PRO A 141 -11.31 -4.98 12.80
C PRO A 141 -11.70 -6.37 12.28
N ALA A 142 -10.74 -7.30 12.27
CA ALA A 142 -10.93 -8.65 11.74
C ALA A 142 -12.08 -9.42 12.44
N THR A 143 -12.40 -9.06 13.68
CA THR A 143 -13.48 -9.67 14.48
C THR A 143 -14.87 -9.06 14.21
N ALA A 144 -14.97 -7.98 13.43
CA ALA A 144 -16.24 -7.31 13.17
C ALA A 144 -17.16 -8.19 12.30
N ILE A 145 -18.48 -8.09 12.53
CA ILE A 145 -19.50 -8.86 11.80
C ILE A 145 -19.47 -8.63 10.29
N SER A 146 -18.96 -7.50 9.85
CA SER A 146 -18.82 -7.14 8.43
C SER A 146 -17.41 -6.62 8.16
N ALA A 147 -16.40 -7.39 8.60
CA ALA A 147 -15.00 -7.08 8.38
C ALA A 147 -14.69 -6.98 6.87
N ASP A 148 -14.10 -5.87 6.45
CA ASP A 148 -13.71 -5.62 5.06
C ASP A 148 -12.32 -6.18 4.72
N GLY A 149 -11.49 -6.45 5.73
CA GLY A 149 -10.11 -6.91 5.56
C GLY A 149 -9.92 -8.15 4.70
N PRO A 150 -10.68 -9.23 4.90
CA PRO A 150 -10.51 -10.46 4.12
C PRO A 150 -10.72 -10.26 2.61
N MET A 151 -11.75 -9.50 2.19
CA MET A 151 -11.98 -9.22 0.79
C MET A 151 -10.92 -8.27 0.23
N ASN A 152 -10.58 -7.21 0.96
CA ASN A 152 -9.52 -6.28 0.55
C ASN A 152 -8.18 -7.01 0.34
N LEU A 153 -7.83 -7.95 1.23
CA LEU A 153 -6.59 -8.73 1.10
C LEU A 153 -6.62 -9.66 -0.12
N LEU A 154 -7.75 -10.33 -0.38
CA LEU A 154 -7.93 -11.15 -1.58
C LEU A 154 -7.76 -10.33 -2.86
N GLU A 155 -8.37 -9.16 -2.92
CA GLU A 155 -8.28 -8.24 -4.06
C GLU A 155 -6.85 -7.71 -4.24
N ALA A 156 -6.16 -7.37 -3.16
CA ALA A 156 -4.77 -6.96 -3.22
C ALA A 156 -3.87 -8.04 -3.83
N VAL A 157 -4.09 -9.31 -3.48
CA VAL A 157 -3.36 -10.45 -4.07
C VAL A 157 -3.76 -10.65 -5.55
N ARG A 158 -5.03 -10.51 -5.90
CA ARG A 158 -5.48 -10.57 -7.31
C ARG A 158 -4.81 -9.50 -8.16
N VAL A 159 -4.76 -8.26 -7.67
CA VAL A 159 -4.09 -7.15 -8.37
C VAL A 159 -2.59 -7.40 -8.46
N ALA A 160 -1.94 -7.82 -7.36
CA ALA A 160 -0.51 -8.14 -7.34
C ALA A 160 -0.13 -9.26 -8.32
N SER A 161 -1.04 -10.22 -8.55
CA SER A 161 -0.88 -11.34 -9.48
C SER A 161 -1.22 -11.00 -10.93
N SER A 162 -1.82 -9.84 -11.18
CA SER A 162 -2.21 -9.42 -12.53
C SER A 162 -1.01 -8.93 -13.33
N PRO A 163 -0.77 -9.46 -14.54
CA PRO A 163 0.28 -8.93 -15.42
C PRO A 163 0.11 -7.44 -15.74
N GLU A 164 -1.14 -6.95 -15.75
CA GLU A 164 -1.46 -5.55 -16.01
C GLU A 164 -1.00 -4.60 -14.89
N ALA A 165 -0.73 -5.10 -13.68
CA ALA A 165 -0.26 -4.29 -12.55
C ALA A 165 1.22 -3.91 -12.65
N LYS A 166 1.99 -4.63 -13.48
CA LYS A 166 3.42 -4.35 -13.66
C LYS A 166 3.65 -2.95 -14.23
N GLY A 167 4.61 -2.23 -13.66
CA GLY A 167 5.02 -0.89 -14.12
C GLY A 167 4.03 0.23 -13.78
N LYS A 168 3.02 -0.04 -12.92
CA LYS A 168 2.01 0.97 -12.55
C LYS A 168 2.34 1.77 -11.27
N GLY A 169 3.53 1.54 -10.70
CA GLY A 169 3.91 2.14 -9.42
C GLY A 169 3.30 1.40 -8.23
N VAL A 170 3.39 2.03 -7.07
CA VAL A 170 2.77 1.51 -5.85
C VAL A 170 1.29 1.89 -5.84
N MET A 171 0.45 0.95 -5.41
CA MET A 171 -1.01 1.10 -5.43
C MET A 171 -1.61 0.77 -4.07
N ILE A 172 -2.76 1.36 -3.77
CA ILE A 172 -3.62 0.98 -2.67
C ILE A 172 -4.85 0.28 -3.25
N VAL A 173 -5.16 -0.92 -2.74
CA VAL A 173 -6.33 -1.70 -3.14
C VAL A 173 -7.21 -1.90 -1.93
N MET A 174 -8.37 -1.29 -1.95
CA MET A 174 -9.40 -1.41 -0.91
C MET A 174 -10.78 -1.14 -1.50
N ASN A 175 -11.78 -1.88 -1.05
CA ASN A 175 -13.18 -1.67 -1.41
C ASN A 175 -13.41 -1.63 -2.94
N ASP A 176 -12.91 -2.67 -3.63
CA ASP A 176 -12.97 -2.88 -5.08
C ASP A 176 -12.19 -1.85 -5.93
N GLU A 177 -11.58 -0.82 -5.32
CA GLU A 177 -10.86 0.24 -6.06
C GLU A 177 -9.34 0.04 -6.03
N ILE A 178 -8.71 0.32 -7.17
CA ILE A 178 -7.25 0.36 -7.33
C ILE A 178 -6.86 1.82 -7.46
N ASN A 179 -6.21 2.36 -6.46
CA ASN A 179 -5.79 3.76 -6.41
C ASN A 179 -4.26 3.88 -6.50
N GLY A 180 -3.76 4.86 -7.25
CA GLY A 180 -2.33 5.17 -7.31
C GLY A 180 -1.85 5.86 -6.03
N ALA A 181 -0.67 5.49 -5.55
CA ALA A 181 -0.11 6.01 -4.31
C ALA A 181 0.07 7.54 -4.27
N ARG A 182 0.22 8.19 -5.43
CA ARG A 182 0.38 9.64 -5.51
C ARG A 182 -0.91 10.41 -5.25
N ASP A 183 -2.05 9.85 -5.64
CA ASP A 183 -3.29 10.62 -5.78
C ASP A 183 -4.35 10.22 -4.75
N VAL A 184 -4.12 9.10 -4.08
CA VAL A 184 -5.05 8.53 -3.10
C VAL A 184 -4.97 9.23 -1.76
N THR A 185 -6.12 9.42 -1.11
CA THR A 185 -6.20 9.91 0.27
C THR A 185 -7.35 9.25 1.02
N LYS A 186 -7.22 9.18 2.36
CA LYS A 186 -8.28 8.73 3.26
C LYS A 186 -9.28 9.87 3.46
N THR A 187 -10.42 9.78 2.77
CA THR A 187 -11.43 10.86 2.74
C THR A 187 -12.45 10.80 3.90
N ASN A 188 -12.50 9.69 4.63
CA ASN A 188 -13.44 9.47 5.74
C ASN A 188 -12.79 8.62 6.83
N THR A 189 -13.18 8.83 8.07
CA THR A 189 -12.59 8.15 9.24
C THR A 189 -13.16 6.77 9.53
N THR A 190 -14.32 6.41 8.99
CA THR A 190 -15.06 5.18 9.36
C THR A 190 -15.62 4.40 8.17
N ASN A 191 -15.91 5.04 7.05
CA ASN A 191 -16.51 4.39 5.88
C ASN A 191 -15.50 3.46 5.20
N PRO A 192 -15.84 2.19 4.87
CA PRO A 192 -14.97 1.31 4.08
C PRO A 192 -14.56 1.90 2.74
N ALA A 193 -15.44 2.63 2.04
CA ALA A 193 -15.17 3.31 0.78
C ALA A 193 -14.42 4.65 0.96
N THR A 194 -13.40 4.67 1.81
CA THR A 194 -12.74 5.92 2.24
C THR A 194 -11.52 6.31 1.41
N PHE A 195 -10.80 5.35 0.86
CA PHE A 195 -9.62 5.65 0.03
C PHE A 195 -10.07 6.00 -1.38
N LYS A 196 -9.83 7.24 -1.75
CA LYS A 196 -10.24 7.83 -3.04
C LYS A 196 -9.09 8.63 -3.64
N SER A 197 -9.11 8.76 -4.95
CA SER A 197 -8.29 9.71 -5.71
C SER A 197 -9.21 10.82 -6.24
N PRO A 198 -9.51 11.86 -5.44
CA PRO A 198 -10.57 12.82 -5.73
C PRO A 198 -10.38 13.55 -7.06
N GLU A 199 -9.14 13.97 -7.37
CA GLU A 199 -8.85 14.78 -8.55
C GLU A 199 -8.81 13.95 -9.84
N LEU A 200 -8.14 12.79 -9.79
CA LEU A 200 -7.86 12.00 -10.99
C LEU A 200 -8.69 10.72 -11.07
N GLY A 201 -9.35 10.30 -9.99
CA GLY A 201 -10.13 9.06 -9.87
C GLY A 201 -9.26 7.81 -9.74
N ALA A 202 -9.84 6.66 -9.46
CA ALA A 202 -9.16 5.38 -9.35
C ALA A 202 -8.43 4.99 -10.64
N MET A 203 -7.32 4.26 -10.53
CA MET A 203 -6.58 3.71 -11.68
C MET A 203 -7.32 2.55 -12.32
N GLY A 204 -8.10 1.82 -11.52
CA GLY A 204 -8.83 0.66 -11.96
C GLY A 204 -9.75 0.11 -10.87
N TYR A 205 -10.33 -1.03 -11.14
CA TYR A 205 -11.28 -1.69 -10.25
C TYR A 205 -11.08 -3.21 -10.28
N VAL A 206 -11.44 -3.85 -9.16
CA VAL A 206 -11.63 -5.29 -9.10
C VAL A 206 -13.14 -5.57 -9.16
N SER A 207 -13.58 -6.36 -10.11
CA SER A 207 -14.98 -6.72 -10.25
C SER A 207 -15.12 -8.23 -10.37
N GLY A 208 -15.65 -8.84 -9.33
CA GLY A 208 -15.66 -10.30 -9.18
C GLY A 208 -14.21 -10.83 -9.13
N ASN A 209 -13.80 -11.60 -10.13
CA ASN A 209 -12.44 -12.13 -10.25
C ASN A 209 -11.57 -11.39 -11.28
N LYS A 210 -12.05 -10.26 -11.83
CA LYS A 210 -11.39 -9.53 -12.91
C LYS A 210 -10.76 -8.23 -12.38
N VAL A 211 -9.47 -8.07 -12.64
CA VAL A 211 -8.74 -6.81 -12.47
C VAL A 211 -8.87 -6.00 -13.75
N ARG A 212 -9.18 -4.72 -13.64
CA ARG A 212 -9.34 -3.81 -14.77
C ARG A 212 -8.63 -2.49 -14.49
N PHE A 213 -7.68 -2.14 -15.34
CA PHE A 213 -7.03 -0.82 -15.34
C PHE A 213 -7.59 0.05 -16.47
N TYR A 214 -7.81 1.33 -16.19
CA TYR A 214 -8.29 2.32 -17.15
C TYR A 214 -7.27 3.43 -17.38
N LYS A 215 -6.31 3.59 -16.45
CA LYS A 215 -5.26 4.60 -16.54
C LYS A 215 -4.03 4.21 -15.73
N GLN A 216 -2.98 5.02 -15.85
CA GLN A 216 -1.75 4.92 -15.06
C GLN A 216 -1.19 6.31 -14.79
N SER A 217 -0.34 6.44 -13.78
CA SER A 217 0.37 7.69 -13.50
C SER A 217 1.34 8.02 -14.63
N THR A 218 1.36 9.27 -15.05
CA THR A 218 2.37 9.83 -15.96
C THR A 218 3.54 10.48 -15.21
N LYS A 219 3.44 10.56 -13.88
CA LYS A 219 4.50 11.11 -13.03
C LYS A 219 5.57 10.05 -12.75
N ARG A 220 6.82 10.50 -12.54
CA ARG A 220 7.93 9.60 -12.21
C ARG A 220 7.65 8.85 -10.90
N HIS A 221 7.93 7.57 -10.90
CA HIS A 221 7.80 6.68 -9.74
C HIS A 221 8.75 5.49 -9.87
N THR A 222 8.90 4.73 -8.83
CA THR A 222 9.66 3.47 -8.75
C THR A 222 11.00 3.52 -9.50
N THR A 223 11.18 2.76 -10.57
CA THR A 223 12.43 2.69 -11.35
C THR A 223 12.86 4.01 -11.97
N ASN A 224 11.91 4.93 -12.21
CA ASN A 224 12.16 6.25 -12.81
C ASN A 224 12.29 7.36 -11.77
N SER A 225 12.18 7.04 -10.47
CA SER A 225 12.38 7.98 -9.38
C SER A 225 13.86 8.21 -9.10
N GLU A 226 14.23 9.45 -8.82
CA GLU A 226 15.57 9.87 -8.43
C GLU A 226 15.95 9.51 -6.99
N PHE A 227 14.97 9.18 -6.13
CA PHE A 227 15.21 8.91 -4.72
C PHE A 227 15.74 7.50 -4.49
N ASP A 228 16.84 7.39 -3.74
CA ASP A 228 17.43 6.13 -3.32
C ASP A 228 17.70 6.15 -1.81
N VAL A 229 17.13 5.18 -1.10
CA VAL A 229 17.29 5.03 0.35
C VAL A 229 18.16 3.83 0.75
N SER A 230 18.75 3.14 -0.22
CA SER A 230 19.49 1.88 0.01
C SER A 230 20.60 2.03 1.04
N LYS A 231 21.31 3.17 1.04
CA LYS A 231 22.43 3.49 1.92
C LYS A 231 22.05 4.33 3.14
N LEU A 232 20.78 4.75 3.26
CA LEU A 232 20.36 5.61 4.36
C LEU A 232 20.03 4.77 5.60
N GLU A 233 20.54 5.21 6.75
CA GLU A 233 20.19 4.66 8.07
C GLU A 233 19.11 5.50 8.76
N THR A 234 19.02 6.78 8.43
CA THR A 234 18.05 7.73 8.95
C THR A 234 17.57 8.67 7.85
N LEU A 235 16.38 9.24 8.03
CA LEU A 235 15.88 10.35 7.22
C LEU A 235 16.06 11.66 7.98
N PRO A 236 16.25 12.79 7.28
CA PRO A 236 16.29 14.11 7.93
C PRO A 236 14.92 14.40 8.57
N ARG A 237 14.93 15.15 9.68
CA ARG A 237 13.71 15.67 10.26
C ARG A 237 13.13 16.73 9.33
N VAL A 238 11.87 16.53 8.93
CA VAL A 238 11.08 17.50 8.17
C VAL A 238 9.75 17.63 8.90
N ASP A 239 9.40 18.85 9.27
CA ASP A 239 8.15 19.14 9.97
C ASP A 239 7.10 19.70 8.99
N ILE A 240 5.83 19.33 9.19
CA ILE A 240 4.70 19.83 8.42
C ILE A 240 3.93 20.81 9.30
N ILE A 241 3.75 22.05 8.82
CA ILE A 241 3.03 23.11 9.51
C ILE A 241 1.79 23.46 8.70
N TYR A 242 0.61 23.29 9.31
CA TYR A 242 -0.66 23.66 8.70
C TYR A 242 -0.98 25.13 8.96
N SER A 243 -1.25 25.87 7.91
CA SER A 243 -1.75 27.25 7.98
C SER A 243 -3.20 27.28 8.44
N HIS A 244 -3.54 28.27 9.26
CA HIS A 244 -4.89 28.49 9.79
C HIS A 244 -5.15 29.97 10.03
N VAL A 245 -6.38 30.32 10.48
CA VAL A 245 -6.68 31.70 10.91
C VAL A 245 -5.78 32.05 12.09
N ASP A 246 -5.18 33.25 12.05
CA ASP A 246 -4.27 33.75 13.08
C ASP A 246 -2.93 32.96 13.18
N ASP A 247 -2.50 32.40 12.05
CA ASP A 247 -1.22 31.71 11.91
C ASP A 247 -0.02 32.68 12.08
N ASP A 248 1.02 32.23 12.78
CA ASP A 248 2.22 33.02 13.05
C ASP A 248 3.52 32.21 12.87
N ARG A 249 4.64 32.80 13.24
CA ARG A 249 5.98 32.19 13.08
C ARG A 249 6.36 31.16 14.16
N ILE A 250 5.59 31.07 15.27
CA ILE A 250 5.98 30.28 16.46
C ILE A 250 6.27 28.83 16.10
N MET A 251 5.44 28.19 15.28
CA MET A 251 5.62 26.80 14.88
C MET A 251 6.86 26.60 14.00
N ALA A 252 7.15 27.54 13.09
CA ALA A 252 8.35 27.49 12.26
C ALA A 252 9.62 27.65 13.11
N ASP A 253 9.65 28.64 14.00
CA ASP A 253 10.76 28.88 14.92
C ASP A 253 11.00 27.66 15.83
N ALA A 254 9.94 27.05 16.36
CA ALA A 254 10.03 25.86 17.19
C ALA A 254 10.58 24.64 16.42
N ALA A 255 10.14 24.42 15.17
CA ALA A 255 10.64 23.35 14.32
C ALA A 255 12.15 23.52 14.05
N VAL A 256 12.59 24.73 13.71
CA VAL A 256 14.02 25.05 13.49
C VAL A 256 14.82 24.82 14.77
N ALA A 257 14.36 25.35 15.91
CA ALA A 257 15.01 25.14 17.21
C ALA A 257 15.09 23.67 17.61
N ALA A 258 14.11 22.84 17.21
CA ALA A 258 14.11 21.40 17.42
C ALA A 258 14.99 20.62 16.41
N GLY A 259 15.68 21.30 15.50
CA GLY A 259 16.64 20.72 14.56
C GLY A 259 16.04 20.22 13.24
N ALA A 260 14.88 20.74 12.83
CA ALA A 260 14.32 20.49 11.50
C ALA A 260 15.33 20.80 10.41
N LYS A 261 15.40 19.93 9.41
CA LYS A 261 16.24 20.11 8.20
C LYS A 261 15.44 20.63 7.02
N GLY A 262 14.12 20.66 7.18
CA GLY A 262 13.17 21.20 6.24
C GLY A 262 11.81 21.42 6.90
N ILE A 263 11.02 22.32 6.33
CA ILE A 263 9.65 22.57 6.73
C ILE A 263 8.79 22.50 5.46
N ILE A 264 7.70 21.75 5.55
CA ILE A 264 6.62 21.78 4.57
C ILE A 264 5.50 22.64 5.17
N HIS A 265 5.29 23.81 4.61
CA HIS A 265 4.18 24.67 5.02
C HIS A 265 2.94 24.33 4.17
N ALA A 266 1.92 23.77 4.81
CA ALA A 266 0.64 23.45 4.17
C ALA A 266 -0.24 24.70 4.19
N GLY A 267 -0.06 25.57 3.20
CA GLY A 267 -0.73 26.87 3.10
C GLY A 267 -2.23 26.79 2.84
N THR A 268 -2.93 27.88 3.09
CA THR A 268 -4.37 28.03 2.77
C THR A 268 -4.59 28.27 1.28
N GLY A 269 -5.79 27.93 0.78
CA GLY A 269 -6.14 28.12 -0.63
C GLY A 269 -5.14 27.44 -1.56
N ASN A 270 -4.50 28.19 -2.44
CA ASN A 270 -3.50 27.69 -3.38
C ASN A 270 -2.05 27.84 -2.85
N GLY A 271 -1.86 27.56 -1.57
CA GLY A 271 -0.55 27.61 -0.91
C GLY A 271 -0.20 28.99 -0.32
N SER A 272 -1.19 29.82 0.01
CA SER A 272 -0.98 31.13 0.61
C SER A 272 -0.43 31.01 2.03
N ILE A 273 0.50 31.90 2.41
CA ILE A 273 1.16 31.97 3.70
C ILE A 273 0.85 33.32 4.33
N ALA A 274 0.46 33.35 5.60
CA ALA A 274 0.25 34.57 6.37
C ALA A 274 1.56 35.37 6.50
N ASN A 275 1.49 36.70 6.49
CA ASN A 275 2.68 37.55 6.60
C ASN A 275 3.52 37.26 7.85
N PRO A 276 2.93 37.10 9.06
CA PRO A 276 3.71 36.77 10.25
C PRO A 276 4.42 35.42 10.16
N THR A 277 3.78 34.41 9.55
CA THR A 277 4.40 33.07 9.31
C THR A 277 5.53 33.15 8.31
N MET A 278 5.38 33.96 7.23
CA MET A 278 6.41 34.15 6.20
C MET A 278 7.72 34.72 6.79
N GLU A 279 7.63 35.55 7.83
CA GLU A 279 8.82 36.07 8.54
C GLU A 279 9.60 34.98 9.25
N GLY A 280 8.91 33.94 9.75
CA GLY A 280 9.54 32.77 10.39
C GLY A 280 10.10 31.75 9.41
N LEU A 281 9.62 31.73 8.18
CA LEU A 281 10.04 30.80 7.14
C LEU A 281 11.23 31.31 6.30
N LYS A 282 11.58 32.59 6.39
CA LYS A 282 12.75 33.22 5.74
C LYS A 282 14.01 33.04 6.57
#